data_300a09c0e386a43b94ae0dc4d29992ff
#
_entry.id   300a09c0e386a43b94ae0dc4d29992ff
#
_cell.length_a   1.000
_cell.length_b   1.000
_cell.length_c   1.000
_cell.angle_alpha   90.00
_cell.angle_beta   90.00
_cell.angle_gamma   90.00
#
_symmetry.space_group_name_H-M   'P 1'
#
loop_
_entity.id
_entity.type
_entity.pdbx_description
1 polymer ?
#
loop_
_entity_poly.entity_id
_entity_poly.type
_entity_poly.pdbx_seq_one_letter_code
_entity_poly.pdbx_strand_id
1 'polypeptide(L)'
;QAKANGEFDIPRDRVIFATQPNRNEIVVNATRMLDIDPTDPLSYSKAETEGHRQVGVLMNFFKKYCPGFKDIFLANIAAGTYARESRRIIGLKTVDRTYVDQLLVPEDTVALAGYNVDIHSGHGLLFQPSAHAIGIPYGSLVSKNIEGLLASGRCISTDTYAFGQVRAMSTCLALGEAA
;
A
#
# COMPACT_ATOMS: atom_id res chain seq x y z
N GLN A 1 15.34 -21.55 1.57
CA GLN A 1 16.78 -21.74 1.43
C GLN A 1 17.52 -20.40 1.62
N ALA A 2 17.30 -19.34 0.82
CA ALA A 2 18.00 -18.06 0.91
C ALA A 2 17.92 -17.42 2.30
N LYS A 3 16.75 -17.40 2.94
CA LYS A 3 16.58 -16.94 4.33
C LYS A 3 17.38 -17.77 5.33
N ALA A 4 17.37 -19.08 5.19
CA ALA A 4 18.11 -19.99 6.08
C ALA A 4 19.62 -19.81 5.96
N ASN A 5 20.09 -19.36 4.80
CA ASN A 5 21.50 -19.04 4.55
C ASN A 5 21.89 -17.61 4.98
N GLY A 6 20.95 -16.81 5.47
CA GLY A 6 21.19 -15.39 5.79
C GLY A 6 21.35 -14.47 4.59
N GLU A 7 21.04 -14.94 3.39
CA GLU A 7 21.22 -14.19 2.13
C GLU A 7 19.97 -13.45 1.67
N PHE A 8 18.87 -13.55 2.44
CA PHE A 8 17.61 -12.85 2.19
C PHE A 8 17.02 -12.38 3.52
N ASP A 9 17.37 -11.17 3.91
CA ASP A 9 16.99 -10.53 5.17
C ASP A 9 15.81 -9.57 5.03
N ILE A 10 15.19 -9.50 3.85
CA ILE A 10 14.00 -8.69 3.64
C ILE A 10 12.83 -9.26 4.45
N PRO A 11 12.06 -8.43 5.19
CA PRO A 11 10.96 -8.89 6.03
C PRO A 11 9.73 -9.27 5.19
N ARG A 12 9.89 -10.20 4.27
CA ARG A 12 8.86 -10.76 3.39
C ARG A 12 9.02 -12.26 3.22
N ASP A 13 7.89 -12.94 3.05
CA ASP A 13 7.86 -14.38 2.78
C ASP A 13 7.62 -14.70 1.30
N ARG A 14 7.24 -13.68 0.53
CA ARG A 14 6.94 -13.82 -0.90
C ARG A 14 7.57 -12.68 -1.69
N VAL A 15 8.12 -13.01 -2.84
CA VAL A 15 8.54 -12.06 -3.86
C VAL A 15 7.49 -12.06 -4.95
N ILE A 16 6.89 -10.91 -5.22
CA ILE A 16 5.88 -10.74 -6.25
C ILE A 16 6.56 -10.08 -7.44
N PHE A 17 6.38 -10.65 -8.62
CA PHE A 17 6.84 -10.06 -9.86
C PHE A 17 5.83 -10.27 -10.98
N ALA A 18 5.85 -9.39 -11.98
CA ALA A 18 5.02 -9.47 -13.17
C ALA A 18 5.86 -9.20 -14.41
N THR A 19 5.55 -9.86 -15.51
CA THR A 19 6.17 -9.60 -16.80
C THR A 19 5.62 -8.33 -17.42
N GLN A 20 6.48 -7.58 -18.12
CA GLN A 20 6.07 -6.43 -18.92
C GLN A 20 5.66 -6.89 -20.32
N PRO A 21 4.55 -6.37 -20.88
CA PRO A 21 4.20 -6.62 -22.28
C PRO A 21 5.31 -6.14 -23.21
N ASN A 22 5.65 -6.96 -24.20
CA ASN A 22 6.62 -6.65 -25.27
C ASN A 22 8.06 -6.36 -24.81
N ARG A 23 8.45 -6.78 -23.61
CA ARG A 23 9.81 -6.60 -23.07
C ARG A 23 10.28 -7.84 -22.33
N ASN A 24 11.57 -8.14 -22.43
CA ASN A 24 12.22 -9.15 -21.57
C ASN A 24 12.50 -8.56 -20.17
N GLU A 25 11.52 -7.91 -19.59
CA GLU A 25 11.60 -7.24 -18.31
C GLU A 25 10.54 -7.74 -17.35
N ILE A 26 10.87 -7.74 -16.07
CA ILE A 26 9.93 -7.97 -14.99
C ILE A 26 9.90 -6.77 -14.04
N VAL A 27 8.73 -6.46 -13.52
CA VAL A 27 8.55 -5.54 -12.39
C VAL A 27 8.49 -6.36 -11.12
N VAL A 28 9.29 -6.00 -10.13
CA VAL A 28 9.36 -6.70 -8.85
C VAL A 28 8.80 -5.81 -7.75
N ASN A 29 7.83 -6.34 -6.99
CA ASN A 29 7.30 -5.72 -5.77
C ASN A 29 7.68 -6.60 -4.57
N ALA A 30 8.84 -6.34 -4.00
CA ALA A 30 9.39 -7.19 -2.94
C ALA A 30 10.13 -6.45 -1.82
N THR A 31 10.51 -5.21 -2.00
CA THR A 31 11.09 -4.41 -0.90
C THR A 31 10.04 -4.11 0.17
N ARG A 32 10.47 -4.02 1.43
CA ARG A 32 9.59 -3.67 2.54
C ARG A 32 10.41 -3.03 3.67
N MET A 33 10.15 -1.78 3.95
CA MET A 33 10.68 -1.05 5.08
C MET A 33 9.61 -0.98 6.16
N LEU A 34 9.98 -1.29 7.40
CA LEU A 34 9.12 -1.29 8.58
C LEU A 34 9.48 -0.10 9.47
N ASP A 35 8.54 0.27 10.34
CA ASP A 35 8.71 1.27 11.39
C ASP A 35 9.19 2.64 10.86
N ILE A 36 8.69 3.00 9.68
CA ILE A 36 8.98 4.28 9.03
C ILE A 36 7.86 5.27 9.30
N ASP A 37 8.22 6.43 9.84
CA ASP A 37 7.33 7.59 9.89
C ASP A 37 7.47 8.40 8.59
N PRO A 38 6.52 8.35 7.67
CA PRO A 38 6.60 9.08 6.40
C PRO A 38 6.38 10.59 6.58
N THR A 39 6.10 11.07 7.78
CA THR A 39 5.95 12.50 8.10
C THR A 39 7.25 13.11 8.62
N ASP A 40 8.24 12.28 8.96
CA ASP A 40 9.60 12.69 9.33
C ASP A 40 10.55 12.50 8.14
N PRO A 41 11.15 13.58 7.60
CA PRO A 41 12.07 13.50 6.47
C PRO A 41 13.29 12.60 6.70
N LEU A 42 13.80 12.54 7.93
CA LEU A 42 14.95 11.69 8.27
C LEU A 42 14.55 10.20 8.29
N SER A 43 13.38 9.89 8.83
CA SER A 43 12.81 8.54 8.77
C SER A 43 12.58 8.10 7.33
N TYR A 44 12.06 9.01 6.49
CA TYR A 44 11.83 8.73 5.07
C TYR A 44 13.13 8.49 4.31
N SER A 45 14.18 9.28 4.58
CA SER A 45 15.53 9.08 4.00
C SER A 45 16.15 7.73 4.38
N LYS A 46 15.91 7.26 5.63
CA LYS A 46 16.32 5.91 6.05
C LYS A 46 15.58 4.83 5.25
N ALA A 47 14.28 5.03 4.98
CA ALA A 47 13.50 4.11 4.14
C ALA A 47 14.06 4.02 2.72
N GLU A 48 14.48 5.13 2.12
CA GLU A 48 15.12 5.16 0.80
C GLU A 48 16.41 4.36 0.79
N THR A 49 17.29 4.62 1.76
CA THR A 49 18.57 3.92 1.90
C THR A 49 18.36 2.40 2.07
N GLU A 50 17.44 2.01 2.94
CA GLU A 50 17.13 0.60 3.17
C GLU A 50 16.47 -0.04 1.93
N GLY A 51 15.61 0.68 1.23
CA GLY A 51 15.01 0.23 -0.02
C GLY A 51 16.06 -0.11 -1.08
N HIS A 52 17.05 0.76 -1.26
CA HIS A 52 18.18 0.53 -2.18
C HIS A 52 19.02 -0.69 -1.77
N ARG A 53 19.30 -0.85 -0.47
CA ARG A 53 19.99 -2.03 0.06
C ARG A 53 19.24 -3.32 -0.28
N GLN A 54 17.92 -3.32 -0.08
CA GLN A 54 17.07 -4.48 -0.37
C GLN A 54 17.02 -4.81 -1.86
N VAL A 55 17.14 -3.84 -2.76
CA VAL A 55 17.28 -4.11 -4.21
C VAL A 55 18.53 -4.94 -4.49
N GLY A 56 19.66 -4.64 -3.87
CA GLY A 56 20.89 -5.45 -3.97
C GLY A 56 20.67 -6.90 -3.50
N VAL A 57 20.00 -7.07 -2.36
CA VAL A 57 19.63 -8.41 -1.84
C VAL A 57 18.74 -9.18 -2.83
N LEU A 58 17.74 -8.52 -3.41
CA LEU A 58 16.84 -9.11 -4.42
C LEU A 58 17.60 -9.52 -5.69
N MET A 59 18.50 -8.70 -6.19
CA MET A 59 19.31 -9.03 -7.36
C MET A 59 20.16 -10.28 -7.14
N ASN A 60 20.81 -10.40 -5.98
CA ASN A 60 21.56 -11.59 -5.61
C ASN A 60 20.67 -12.83 -5.44
N PHE A 61 19.50 -12.63 -4.79
CA PHE A 61 18.51 -13.71 -4.63
C PHE A 61 18.05 -14.25 -5.98
N PHE A 62 17.67 -13.38 -6.91
CA PHE A 62 17.22 -13.83 -8.24
C PHE A 62 18.31 -14.57 -8.99
N LYS A 63 19.53 -14.03 -9.05
CA LYS A 63 20.66 -14.64 -9.75
C LYS A 63 21.03 -16.02 -9.20
N LYS A 64 20.97 -16.18 -7.89
CA LYS A 64 21.45 -17.40 -7.22
C LYS A 64 20.37 -18.46 -7.06
N TYR A 65 19.11 -18.06 -6.81
CA TYR A 65 18.05 -18.98 -6.37
C TYR A 65 16.92 -19.15 -7.39
N CYS A 66 16.83 -18.31 -8.42
CA CYS A 66 15.74 -18.39 -9.38
C CYS A 66 16.24 -18.91 -10.73
N PRO A 67 15.76 -20.09 -11.20
CA PRO A 67 16.12 -20.60 -12.52
C PRO A 67 15.77 -19.59 -13.62
N GLY A 68 16.67 -19.40 -14.58
CA GLY A 68 16.49 -18.47 -15.69
C GLY A 68 16.89 -17.03 -15.40
N PHE A 69 17.26 -16.68 -14.15
CA PHE A 69 17.60 -15.30 -13.75
C PHE A 69 19.12 -15.07 -13.56
N LYS A 70 19.97 -15.99 -13.95
CA LYS A 70 21.41 -15.92 -13.73
C LYS A 70 22.05 -14.64 -14.30
N ASP A 71 21.61 -14.22 -15.49
CA ASP A 71 22.22 -13.14 -16.25
C ASP A 71 21.38 -11.85 -16.23
N ILE A 72 20.47 -11.72 -15.28
CA ILE A 72 19.65 -10.49 -15.14
C ILE A 72 20.50 -9.29 -14.73
N PHE A 73 20.07 -8.15 -15.13
CA PHE A 73 20.57 -6.85 -14.69
C PHE A 73 19.45 -5.96 -14.20
N LEU A 74 19.77 -4.99 -13.36
CA LEU A 74 18.84 -4.00 -12.87
C LEU A 74 18.63 -2.94 -13.95
N ALA A 75 17.44 -2.91 -14.55
CA ALA A 75 17.10 -1.93 -15.58
C ALA A 75 16.72 -0.57 -14.96
N ASN A 76 15.94 -0.59 -13.88
CA ASN A 76 15.51 0.62 -13.19
C ASN A 76 14.99 0.29 -11.78
N ILE A 77 14.92 1.30 -10.92
CA ILE A 77 14.23 1.27 -9.62
C ILE A 77 13.19 2.38 -9.58
N ALA A 78 12.20 2.25 -8.70
CA ALA A 78 11.23 3.32 -8.48
C ALA A 78 11.93 4.62 -8.08
N ALA A 79 11.38 5.77 -8.53
CA ALA A 79 11.95 7.09 -8.26
C ALA A 79 11.98 7.45 -6.76
N GLY A 80 11.23 6.74 -5.92
CA GLY A 80 11.21 6.92 -4.47
C GLY A 80 10.39 5.85 -3.78
N THR A 81 10.57 5.80 -2.47
CA THR A 81 9.82 4.88 -1.59
C THR A 81 8.36 5.27 -1.52
N TYR A 82 7.48 4.31 -1.64
CA TYR A 82 6.04 4.51 -1.52
C TYR A 82 5.56 4.29 -0.09
N ALA A 83 5.16 5.37 0.59
CA ALA A 83 4.45 5.29 1.86
C ALA A 83 2.98 4.93 1.63
N ARG A 84 2.53 3.78 2.13
CA ARG A 84 1.14 3.33 1.98
C ARG A 84 0.17 4.18 2.78
N GLU A 85 0.55 4.54 4.00
CA GLU A 85 -0.23 5.27 4.99
C GLU A 85 0.58 6.42 5.56
N SER A 86 -0.05 7.57 5.78
CA SER A 86 0.53 8.77 6.37
C SER A 86 -0.58 9.56 7.07
N ARG A 87 -0.71 10.86 6.79
CA ARG A 87 -1.74 11.71 7.38
C ARG A 87 -3.10 11.50 6.72
N ARG A 88 -4.14 11.58 7.53
CA ARG A 88 -5.55 11.61 7.11
C ARG A 88 -6.23 12.84 7.71
N ILE A 89 -7.24 13.36 7.04
CA ILE A 89 -8.06 14.42 7.62
C ILE A 89 -8.94 13.87 8.75
N ILE A 90 -9.40 14.77 9.62
CA ILE A 90 -10.53 14.53 10.50
C ILE A 90 -11.77 14.99 9.73
N GLY A 91 -12.55 14.05 9.23
CA GLY A 91 -13.75 14.31 8.45
C GLY A 91 -15.00 14.50 9.31
N LEU A 92 -16.10 14.93 8.68
CA LEU A 92 -17.43 14.96 9.31
C LEU A 92 -17.92 13.54 9.65
N LYS A 93 -17.52 12.56 8.84
CA LYS A 93 -17.70 11.12 9.10
C LYS A 93 -16.35 10.43 9.01
N THR A 94 -16.20 9.31 9.69
CA THR A 94 -15.00 8.46 9.61
C THR A 94 -15.43 7.07 9.18
N VAL A 95 -14.80 6.56 8.13
CA VAL A 95 -14.97 5.16 7.73
C VAL A 95 -14.08 4.31 8.65
N ASP A 96 -14.70 3.58 9.54
CA ASP A 96 -14.03 2.75 10.53
C ASP A 96 -14.24 1.26 10.27
N ARG A 97 -13.69 0.45 11.16
CA ARG A 97 -13.83 -1.01 11.12
C ARG A 97 -15.29 -1.48 11.05
N THR A 98 -16.22 -0.74 11.64
CA THR A 98 -17.65 -1.09 11.63
C THR A 98 -18.21 -1.13 10.21
N TYR A 99 -17.77 -0.20 9.35
CA TYR A 99 -18.15 -0.20 7.93
C TYR A 99 -17.75 -1.51 7.23
N VAL A 100 -16.55 -2.00 7.54
CA VAL A 100 -16.02 -3.23 6.92
C VAL A 100 -16.70 -4.47 7.49
N ASP A 101 -16.82 -4.57 8.81
CA ASP A 101 -17.36 -5.74 9.49
C ASP A 101 -18.87 -5.91 9.20
N GLN A 102 -19.63 -4.82 9.05
CA GLN A 102 -21.08 -4.82 8.77
C GLN A 102 -21.42 -4.57 7.30
N LEU A 103 -20.43 -4.38 6.43
CA LEU A 103 -20.61 -4.12 4.99
C LEU A 103 -21.53 -2.91 4.72
N LEU A 104 -21.31 -1.82 5.46
CA LEU A 104 -22.20 -0.66 5.42
C LEU A 104 -22.11 0.09 4.08
N VAL A 105 -23.28 0.48 3.57
CA VAL A 105 -23.43 1.35 2.38
C VAL A 105 -24.43 2.47 2.75
N PRO A 106 -23.97 3.57 3.37
CA PRO A 106 -24.83 4.71 3.72
C PRO A 106 -25.49 5.37 2.51
N GLU A 107 -26.59 6.11 2.74
CA GLU A 107 -27.29 6.84 1.67
C GLU A 107 -26.43 7.90 0.98
N ASP A 108 -25.52 8.55 1.73
CA ASP A 108 -24.58 9.55 1.23
C ASP A 108 -23.28 8.94 0.66
N THR A 109 -23.32 7.67 0.23
CA THR A 109 -22.21 6.98 -0.39
C THR A 109 -21.85 7.62 -1.74
N VAL A 110 -20.59 8.01 -1.90
CA VAL A 110 -20.06 8.63 -3.13
C VAL A 110 -19.09 7.72 -3.89
N ALA A 111 -18.58 6.68 -3.25
CA ALA A 111 -17.73 5.67 -3.87
C ALA A 111 -17.90 4.31 -3.19
N LEU A 112 -17.55 3.24 -3.89
CA LEU A 112 -17.52 1.89 -3.35
C LEU A 112 -16.08 1.38 -3.21
N ALA A 113 -15.77 0.77 -2.08
CA ALA A 113 -14.48 0.10 -1.85
C ALA A 113 -14.72 -1.42 -1.76
N GLY A 114 -14.30 -2.15 -2.80
CA GLY A 114 -14.45 -3.60 -2.91
C GLY A 114 -13.13 -4.38 -2.80
N TYR A 115 -12.04 -3.72 -2.43
CA TYR A 115 -10.75 -4.39 -2.24
C TYR A 115 -10.73 -5.17 -0.92
N ASN A 116 -9.82 -6.14 -0.83
CA ASN A 116 -9.61 -6.86 0.44
C ASN A 116 -8.98 -5.92 1.49
N VAL A 117 -9.24 -6.18 2.77
CA VAL A 117 -8.49 -5.51 3.83
C VAL A 117 -7.05 -6.00 3.78
N ASP A 118 -6.13 -5.12 3.41
CA ASP A 118 -4.71 -5.41 3.23
C ASP A 118 -3.87 -4.47 4.11
N ILE A 119 -3.48 -4.97 5.28
CA ILE A 119 -2.71 -4.22 6.27
C ILE A 119 -1.34 -4.87 6.44
N HIS A 120 -0.30 -4.07 6.22
CA HIS A 120 1.07 -4.45 6.45
C HIS A 120 1.54 -3.89 7.79
N SER A 121 1.87 -4.75 8.74
CA SER A 121 2.42 -4.37 10.04
C SER A 121 3.79 -5.01 10.27
N GLY A 122 4.50 -4.60 11.32
CA GLY A 122 5.74 -5.24 11.76
C GLY A 122 5.56 -6.72 12.12
N HIS A 123 4.33 -7.13 12.46
CA HIS A 123 3.99 -8.51 12.83
C HIS A 123 3.48 -9.38 11.66
N GLY A 124 3.47 -8.85 10.43
CA GLY A 124 3.07 -9.62 9.26
C GLY A 124 2.11 -8.89 8.32
N LEU A 125 1.43 -9.66 7.51
CA LEU A 125 0.39 -9.24 6.58
C LEU A 125 -0.96 -9.73 7.10
N LEU A 126 -1.86 -8.79 7.43
CA LEU A 126 -3.28 -9.11 7.57
C LEU A 126 -3.92 -8.94 6.18
N PHE A 127 -4.33 -10.03 5.58
CA PHE A 127 -5.06 -10.03 4.32
C PHE A 127 -6.39 -10.74 4.54
N GLN A 128 -7.45 -9.94 4.63
CA GLN A 128 -8.81 -10.46 4.82
C GLN A 128 -9.62 -10.21 3.55
N PRO A 129 -10.08 -11.26 2.86
CA PRO A 129 -10.97 -11.12 1.73
C PRO A 129 -12.25 -10.38 2.14
N SER A 130 -12.65 -9.39 1.35
CA SER A 130 -13.94 -8.73 1.51
C SER A 130 -15.00 -9.47 0.71
N ALA A 131 -16.12 -9.83 1.34
CA ALA A 131 -17.23 -10.49 0.68
C ALA A 131 -17.98 -9.54 -0.27
N HIS A 132 -18.08 -8.27 0.12
CA HIS A 132 -18.79 -7.23 -0.61
C HIS A 132 -18.10 -5.88 -0.48
N ALA A 133 -18.44 -4.95 -1.37
CA ALA A 133 -17.99 -3.57 -1.28
C ALA A 133 -18.69 -2.84 -0.12
N ILE A 134 -17.94 -1.92 0.51
CA ILE A 134 -18.49 -0.95 1.47
C ILE A 134 -18.68 0.42 0.80
N GLY A 135 -19.62 1.20 1.31
CA GLY A 135 -19.87 2.56 0.86
C GLY A 135 -18.95 3.56 1.57
N ILE A 136 -18.38 4.48 0.81
CA ILE A 136 -17.61 5.60 1.35
C ILE A 136 -18.53 6.81 1.41
N PRO A 137 -18.90 7.31 2.61
CA PRO A 137 -19.80 8.45 2.75
C PRO A 137 -19.10 9.75 2.37
N TYR A 138 -19.82 10.70 1.76
CA TYR A 138 -19.29 12.01 1.39
C TYR A 138 -18.65 12.75 2.57
N GLY A 139 -19.24 12.65 3.76
CA GLY A 139 -18.71 13.26 4.97
C GLY A 139 -17.30 12.83 5.37
N SER A 140 -16.78 11.72 4.82
CA SER A 140 -15.39 11.29 5.04
C SER A 140 -14.38 12.05 4.20
N LEU A 141 -14.83 12.75 3.14
CA LEU A 141 -14.03 13.62 2.29
C LEU A 141 -14.04 15.06 2.81
N VAL A 142 -15.04 15.46 3.57
CA VAL A 142 -15.23 16.83 4.05
C VAL A 142 -14.47 17.04 5.35
N SER A 143 -13.58 18.05 5.39
CA SER A 143 -12.86 18.41 6.63
C SER A 143 -13.82 18.91 7.68
N LYS A 144 -13.71 18.38 8.91
CA LYS A 144 -14.48 18.85 10.07
C LYS A 144 -14.07 20.24 10.56
N ASN A 145 -12.81 20.60 10.39
CA ASN A 145 -12.19 21.75 11.04
C ASN A 145 -11.89 22.90 10.08
N ILE A 146 -11.97 22.67 8.77
CA ILE A 146 -11.63 23.67 7.75
C ILE A 146 -12.76 23.71 6.74
N GLU A 147 -13.42 24.85 6.62
CA GLU A 147 -14.47 25.06 5.62
C GLU A 147 -13.90 25.10 4.21
N GLY A 148 -14.65 24.58 3.23
CA GLY A 148 -14.28 24.58 1.83
C GLY A 148 -13.13 23.62 1.48
N LEU A 149 -12.69 22.74 2.42
CA LEU A 149 -11.65 21.76 2.18
C LEU A 149 -12.24 20.37 2.00
N LEU A 150 -11.98 19.78 0.83
CA LEU A 150 -12.20 18.37 0.54
C LEU A 150 -10.87 17.63 0.43
N ALA A 151 -10.87 16.38 0.83
CA ALA A 151 -9.76 15.46 0.64
C ALA A 151 -10.25 14.20 -0.08
N SER A 152 -9.47 13.68 -1.01
CA SER A 152 -9.79 12.44 -1.70
C SER A 152 -8.61 11.48 -1.71
N GLY A 153 -8.87 10.21 -2.02
CA GLY A 153 -7.84 9.18 -2.05
C GLY A 153 -7.43 8.71 -0.65
N ARG A 154 -6.13 8.51 -0.43
CA ARG A 154 -5.59 7.91 0.79
C ARG A 154 -5.63 8.80 2.04
N CYS A 155 -5.97 10.05 1.91
CA CYS A 155 -6.01 11.01 3.02
C CYS A 155 -7.43 11.33 3.55
N ILE A 156 -8.46 10.63 3.08
CA ILE A 156 -9.81 10.76 3.63
C ILE A 156 -9.88 10.28 5.08
N SER A 157 -10.96 10.63 5.78
CA SER A 157 -11.16 10.24 7.18
C SER A 157 -11.51 8.75 7.30
N THR A 158 -10.51 7.96 7.69
CA THR A 158 -10.65 6.52 7.95
C THR A 158 -9.87 6.11 9.19
N ASP A 159 -10.22 4.98 9.81
CA ASP A 159 -9.30 4.28 10.69
C ASP A 159 -8.28 3.44 9.89
N THR A 160 -7.30 2.87 10.57
CA THR A 160 -6.26 2.04 9.91
C THR A 160 -6.81 0.74 9.33
N TYR A 161 -7.89 0.19 9.91
CA TYR A 161 -8.47 -1.06 9.43
C TYR A 161 -9.24 -0.86 8.12
N ALA A 162 -10.18 0.07 8.09
CA ALA A 162 -10.92 0.42 6.88
C ALA A 162 -10.01 0.99 5.79
N PHE A 163 -8.97 1.73 6.17
CA PHE A 163 -7.94 2.22 5.25
C PHE A 163 -7.33 1.09 4.42
N GLY A 164 -7.11 -0.09 5.00
CA GLY A 164 -6.61 -1.27 4.28
C GLY A 164 -7.42 -1.63 3.03
N GLN A 165 -8.73 -1.36 3.05
CA GLN A 165 -9.65 -1.59 1.92
C GLN A 165 -9.78 -0.36 1.00
N VAL A 166 -9.85 0.83 1.61
CA VAL A 166 -10.15 2.09 0.90
C VAL A 166 -8.98 2.56 0.02
N ARG A 167 -7.73 2.30 0.41
CA ARG A 167 -6.51 2.82 -0.24
C ARG A 167 -6.22 2.27 -1.63
N ALA A 168 -7.00 1.30 -2.12
CA ALA A 168 -6.82 0.73 -3.45
C ALA A 168 -6.99 1.81 -4.54
N MET A 169 -6.21 1.71 -5.62
CA MET A 169 -6.21 2.73 -6.68
C MET A 169 -7.59 2.94 -7.28
N SER A 170 -8.37 1.88 -7.52
CA SER A 170 -9.72 1.97 -8.05
C SER A 170 -10.64 2.81 -7.17
N THR A 171 -10.62 2.58 -5.84
CA THR A 171 -11.37 3.38 -4.87
C THR A 171 -10.88 4.83 -4.86
N CYS A 172 -9.56 5.04 -4.85
CA CYS A 172 -8.99 6.40 -4.84
C CYS A 172 -9.34 7.19 -6.10
N LEU A 173 -9.45 6.55 -7.28
CA LEU A 173 -9.91 7.19 -8.52
C LEU A 173 -11.39 7.62 -8.40
N ALA A 174 -12.26 6.73 -7.93
CA ALA A 174 -13.68 7.05 -7.70
C ALA A 174 -13.86 8.20 -6.68
N LEU A 175 -13.04 8.24 -5.62
CA LEU A 175 -13.04 9.34 -4.65
C LEU A 175 -12.58 10.65 -5.26
N GLY A 176 -11.63 10.62 -6.20
CA GLY A 176 -11.19 11.79 -6.94
C GLY A 176 -12.26 12.35 -7.88
N GLU A 177 -13.07 11.48 -8.48
CA GLU A 177 -14.24 11.88 -9.29
C GLU A 177 -15.35 12.50 -8.43
N ALA A 178 -15.55 11.97 -7.23
CA ALA A 178 -16.60 12.43 -6.31
C ALA A 178 -16.28 13.75 -5.59
N ALA A 179 -15.02 14.18 -5.53
CA ALA A 179 -14.56 15.40 -4.87
C ALA A 179 -14.57 16.60 -5.82
#